data_8219d7514eedf17e2b8cc41faa8e6a7f
#
_entry.id   8219d7514eedf17e2b8cc41faa8e6a7f
#
_cell.length_a   1.000
_cell.length_b   1.000
_cell.length_c   1.000
_cell.angle_alpha   90.00
_cell.angle_beta   90.00
_cell.angle_gamma   90.00
#
_symmetry.space_group_name_H-M   'P 1'
#
loop_
_entity.id
_entity.type
_entity.pdbx_description
1 polymer ?
#
loop_
_entity_poly.entity_id
_entity_poly.type
_entity_poly.pdbx_seq_one_letter_code
_entity_poly.pdbx_strand_id
1 'polypeptide(L)'
;GAPSRAPLSAPAGTPAAARPAEGTRSKTDRRYVYRFFKRAFDILSSGAVLLVFSWLILILLLIKWLEDIATPAYALEITEVSSPDAPKARRATRLVNKEGKILDCTLHPRKLEKGEKRPSHAPVYSSDRVGMGETNFKFYKIRSMCPGAAAMKDQLIAAGLNEADPPAFKMKDDPRITPFGKFLRKTSLDELPQLFNIFRGDMSVVGPRPPLPREVAEYEEWHKQRLSVKGGLLCLWQIQHNRNALTFDEWVRLDLEYIEKRSLWLDLKIIFKGAYMVLFDRTGE
;
A
#
# COMPACT_ATOMS: atom_id res chain seq x y z
N GLY A 1 -66.29 -25.67 -5.86
CA GLY A 1 -66.04 -24.26 -5.62
C GLY A 1 -64.55 -24.00 -5.38
N ALA A 2 -63.83 -23.48 -6.39
CA ALA A 2 -62.45 -23.05 -6.23
C ALA A 2 -62.43 -21.56 -5.86
N PRO A 3 -61.56 -21.09 -4.96
CA PRO A 3 -61.43 -19.68 -4.64
C PRO A 3 -60.64 -18.91 -5.70
N SER A 4 -61.21 -17.78 -6.12
CA SER A 4 -60.68 -16.78 -7.03
C SER A 4 -59.39 -16.17 -6.48
N ARG A 5 -58.28 -16.18 -7.28
CA ARG A 5 -57.05 -15.44 -7.02
C ARG A 5 -57.23 -13.98 -7.50
N ALA A 6 -57.05 -13.04 -6.58
CA ALA A 6 -56.91 -11.62 -6.89
C ALA A 6 -55.58 -11.31 -7.58
N PRO A 7 -55.48 -10.32 -8.49
CA PRO A 7 -54.26 -9.97 -9.18
C PRO A 7 -53.32 -9.19 -8.26
N LEU A 8 -52.05 -9.59 -8.28
CA LEU A 8 -50.93 -8.90 -7.64
C LEU A 8 -50.71 -7.51 -8.27
N SER A 9 -50.78 -6.48 -7.43
CA SER A 9 -50.43 -5.10 -7.80
C SER A 9 -48.95 -4.98 -8.21
N ALA A 10 -48.71 -4.28 -9.30
CA ALA A 10 -47.36 -3.96 -9.80
C ALA A 10 -46.59 -3.09 -8.79
N PRO A 11 -45.26 -3.26 -8.70
CA PRO A 11 -44.43 -2.43 -7.84
C PRO A 11 -44.33 -1.01 -8.37
N ALA A 12 -44.43 -0.06 -7.44
CA ALA A 12 -44.39 1.39 -7.66
C ALA A 12 -43.10 1.84 -8.36
N GLY A 13 -43.25 2.87 -9.18
CA GLY A 13 -42.30 3.39 -10.11
C GLY A 13 -40.92 3.73 -9.56
N THR A 14 -39.93 3.52 -10.43
CA THR A 14 -38.55 3.99 -10.33
C THR A 14 -38.53 5.50 -10.02
N PRO A 15 -37.82 5.97 -8.99
CA PRO A 15 -37.69 7.41 -8.76
C PRO A 15 -36.92 8.05 -9.94
N ALA A 16 -37.58 9.03 -10.57
CA ALA A 16 -36.98 9.85 -11.62
C ALA A 16 -35.65 10.46 -11.14
N ALA A 17 -34.62 10.37 -11.96
CA ALA A 17 -33.34 10.99 -11.71
C ALA A 17 -33.53 12.49 -11.43
N ALA A 18 -33.24 12.91 -10.20
CA ALA A 18 -33.34 14.29 -9.79
C ALA A 18 -32.37 15.15 -10.62
N ARG A 19 -32.87 16.19 -11.27
CA ARG A 19 -32.04 17.21 -11.95
C ARG A 19 -31.08 17.81 -10.92
N PRO A 20 -29.78 18.01 -11.27
CA PRO A 20 -28.85 18.61 -10.35
C PRO A 20 -29.26 20.08 -10.07
N ALA A 21 -29.40 20.40 -8.79
CA ALA A 21 -29.75 21.74 -8.32
C ALA A 21 -28.66 22.76 -8.73
N GLU A 22 -29.08 24.01 -8.98
CA GLU A 22 -28.23 25.12 -9.44
C GLU A 22 -27.03 25.48 -8.52
N GLY A 23 -26.93 24.91 -7.31
CA GLY A 23 -25.77 25.02 -6.41
C GLY A 23 -24.51 24.24 -6.84
N THR A 24 -24.58 23.42 -7.89
CA THR A 24 -23.50 22.51 -8.32
C THR A 24 -22.34 23.23 -9.05
N ARG A 25 -22.59 24.34 -9.71
CA ARG A 25 -21.54 25.11 -10.45
C ARG A 25 -20.44 25.65 -9.51
N SER A 26 -20.80 26.26 -8.40
CA SER A 26 -19.84 26.84 -7.43
C SER A 26 -18.90 25.81 -6.79
N LYS A 27 -19.41 24.60 -6.49
CA LYS A 27 -18.58 23.50 -5.95
C LYS A 27 -17.64 22.93 -7.01
N THR A 28 -18.06 22.89 -8.27
CA THR A 28 -17.26 22.39 -9.39
C THR A 28 -16.10 23.31 -9.68
N ASP A 29 -16.31 24.63 -9.73
CA ASP A 29 -15.27 25.63 -9.97
C ASP A 29 -14.20 25.64 -8.88
N ARG A 30 -14.61 25.55 -7.60
CA ARG A 30 -13.65 25.42 -6.47
C ARG A 30 -12.82 24.15 -6.55
N ARG A 31 -13.37 23.06 -7.08
CA ARG A 31 -12.63 21.79 -7.26
C ARG A 31 -11.60 21.88 -8.41
N TYR A 32 -11.87 22.64 -9.48
CA TYR A 32 -10.89 22.89 -10.54
C TYR A 32 -9.70 23.69 -10.04
N VAL A 33 -9.95 24.78 -9.33
CA VAL A 33 -8.93 25.62 -8.70
C VAL A 33 -8.05 24.80 -7.75
N TYR A 34 -8.69 24.02 -6.87
CA TYR A 34 -7.96 23.11 -5.97
C TYR A 34 -7.08 22.11 -6.74
N ARG A 35 -7.60 21.46 -7.79
CA ARG A 35 -6.84 20.50 -8.60
C ARG A 35 -5.63 21.12 -9.27
N PHE A 36 -5.78 22.34 -9.79
CA PHE A 36 -4.69 23.09 -10.41
C PHE A 36 -3.57 23.37 -9.40
N PHE A 37 -3.89 24.01 -8.27
CA PHE A 37 -2.90 24.32 -7.25
C PHE A 37 -2.28 23.07 -6.62
N LYS A 38 -3.09 22.03 -6.38
CA LYS A 38 -2.59 20.75 -5.91
C LYS A 38 -1.57 20.16 -6.89
N ARG A 39 -1.87 20.17 -8.19
CA ARG A 39 -0.95 19.64 -9.20
C ARG A 39 0.33 20.48 -9.30
N ALA A 40 0.24 21.78 -9.25
CA ALA A 40 1.40 22.67 -9.20
C ALA A 40 2.26 22.37 -7.96
N PHE A 41 1.63 22.25 -6.80
CA PHE A 41 2.32 21.85 -5.56
C PHE A 41 2.99 20.47 -5.68
N ASP A 42 2.29 19.46 -6.21
CA ASP A 42 2.83 18.12 -6.42
C ASP A 42 4.09 18.13 -7.29
N ILE A 43 4.08 18.89 -8.42
CA ILE A 43 5.22 19.01 -9.33
C ILE A 43 6.38 19.73 -8.65
N LEU A 44 6.11 20.89 -8.04
CA LEU A 44 7.16 21.72 -7.45
C LEU A 44 7.82 21.02 -6.25
N SER A 45 7.02 20.43 -5.36
CA SER A 45 7.54 19.75 -4.17
C SER A 45 8.29 18.47 -4.54
N SER A 46 7.73 17.61 -5.40
CA SER A 46 8.40 16.38 -5.81
C SER A 46 9.64 16.66 -6.65
N GLY A 47 9.60 17.66 -7.55
CA GLY A 47 10.75 18.07 -8.35
C GLY A 47 11.88 18.64 -7.49
N ALA A 48 11.57 19.50 -6.51
CA ALA A 48 12.56 20.05 -5.58
C ALA A 48 13.21 18.94 -4.73
N VAL A 49 12.40 18.02 -4.17
CA VAL A 49 12.95 16.90 -3.38
C VAL A 49 13.77 15.95 -4.24
N LEU A 50 13.33 15.61 -5.46
CA LEU A 50 14.12 14.80 -6.38
C LEU A 50 15.46 15.46 -6.73
N LEU A 51 15.48 16.76 -6.98
CA LEU A 51 16.71 17.49 -7.30
C LEU A 51 17.68 17.52 -6.11
N VAL A 52 17.19 17.85 -4.91
CA VAL A 52 18.01 17.96 -3.70
C VAL A 52 18.53 16.59 -3.25
N PHE A 53 17.71 15.54 -3.31
CA PHE A 53 18.02 14.20 -2.79
C PHE A 53 18.40 13.18 -3.88
N SER A 54 18.60 13.59 -5.14
CA SER A 54 18.98 12.68 -6.24
C SER A 54 20.27 11.89 -5.90
N TRP A 55 21.27 12.56 -5.33
CA TRP A 55 22.53 11.92 -4.90
C TRP A 55 22.29 10.87 -3.80
N LEU A 56 21.41 11.15 -2.84
CA LEU A 56 21.05 10.19 -1.80
C LEU A 56 20.35 8.97 -2.39
N ILE A 57 19.40 9.17 -3.30
CA ILE A 57 18.72 8.08 -4.00
C ILE A 57 19.74 7.20 -4.72
N LEU A 58 20.71 7.77 -5.44
CA LEU A 58 21.75 7.02 -6.13
C LEU A 58 22.61 6.22 -5.16
N ILE A 59 23.02 6.78 -4.02
CA ILE A 59 23.75 6.07 -2.99
C ILE A 59 22.95 4.89 -2.43
N LEU A 60 21.67 5.11 -2.09
CA LEU A 60 20.80 4.05 -1.57
C LEU A 60 20.62 2.91 -2.60
N LEU A 61 20.45 3.26 -3.87
CA LEU A 61 20.36 2.30 -4.95
C LEU A 61 21.65 1.51 -5.14
N LEU A 62 22.83 2.17 -5.03
CA LEU A 62 24.12 1.50 -5.09
C LEU A 62 24.31 0.52 -3.92
N ILE A 63 24.04 0.94 -2.68
CA ILE A 63 24.12 0.07 -1.50
C ILE A 63 23.20 -1.14 -1.67
N LYS A 64 21.96 -0.90 -2.13
CA LYS A 64 21.01 -1.99 -2.34
C LYS A 64 21.44 -2.93 -3.46
N TRP A 65 22.00 -2.42 -4.53
CA TRP A 65 22.53 -3.22 -5.62
C TRP A 65 23.71 -4.10 -5.16
N LEU A 66 24.63 -3.55 -4.36
CA LEU A 66 25.73 -4.31 -3.76
C LEU A 66 25.23 -5.40 -2.81
N GLU A 67 24.22 -5.11 -1.98
CA GLU A 67 23.58 -6.11 -1.14
C GLU A 67 22.95 -7.24 -1.99
N ASP A 68 22.22 -6.90 -3.06
CA ASP A 68 21.51 -7.86 -3.89
C ASP A 68 22.41 -8.74 -4.76
N ILE A 69 23.55 -8.21 -5.24
CA ILE A 69 24.54 -9.02 -5.99
C ILE A 69 25.14 -10.12 -5.11
N ALA A 70 25.38 -9.82 -3.85
CA ALA A 70 25.94 -10.77 -2.88
C ALA A 70 24.90 -11.81 -2.40
N THR A 71 23.60 -11.65 -2.71
CA THR A 71 22.55 -12.51 -2.18
C THR A 71 22.14 -13.59 -3.19
N PRO A 72 22.08 -14.87 -2.78
CA PRO A 72 21.53 -15.94 -3.60
C PRO A 72 20.01 -15.84 -3.74
N ALA A 73 19.42 -16.69 -4.59
CA ALA A 73 17.99 -16.95 -4.51
C ALA A 73 17.66 -17.58 -3.16
N TYR A 74 16.49 -17.24 -2.60
CA TYR A 74 16.01 -17.77 -1.33
C TYR A 74 14.75 -18.60 -1.51
N ALA A 75 14.61 -19.62 -0.67
CA ALA A 75 13.35 -20.30 -0.39
C ALA A 75 12.93 -19.98 1.05
N LEU A 76 11.64 -19.86 1.27
CA LEU A 76 11.06 -19.72 2.60
C LEU A 76 10.65 -21.11 3.09
N GLU A 77 11.16 -21.50 4.23
CA GLU A 77 10.73 -22.69 4.97
C GLU A 77 10.00 -22.24 6.23
N ILE A 78 8.82 -22.83 6.44
CA ILE A 78 7.97 -22.55 7.61
C ILE A 78 7.81 -23.87 8.35
N THR A 79 8.32 -23.94 9.58
CA THR A 79 8.25 -25.13 10.44
C THR A 79 7.48 -24.82 11.71
N GLU A 80 6.55 -25.73 12.10
CA GLU A 80 5.84 -25.62 13.37
C GLU A 80 6.76 -26.05 14.51
N VAL A 81 6.76 -25.30 15.60
CA VAL A 81 7.62 -25.50 16.76
C VAL A 81 6.75 -25.82 17.98
N SER A 82 7.10 -26.89 18.69
CA SER A 82 6.27 -27.41 19.79
C SER A 82 6.25 -26.51 21.04
N SER A 83 7.24 -25.62 21.21
CA SER A 83 7.36 -24.74 22.38
C SER A 83 8.09 -23.46 22.05
N PRO A 84 7.74 -22.31 22.70
CA PRO A 84 8.48 -21.06 22.59
C PRO A 84 9.96 -21.19 22.96
N ASP A 85 10.29 -22.09 23.89
CA ASP A 85 11.64 -22.31 24.40
C ASP A 85 12.47 -23.31 23.56
N ALA A 86 11.87 -23.92 22.54
CA ALA A 86 12.59 -24.82 21.64
C ALA A 86 13.78 -24.10 20.97
N PRO A 87 14.89 -24.80 20.70
CA PRO A 87 16.04 -24.21 20.02
C PRO A 87 15.62 -23.55 18.69
N LYS A 88 15.94 -22.27 18.54
CA LYS A 88 15.63 -21.53 17.31
C LYS A 88 16.61 -21.88 16.20
N ALA A 89 16.10 -22.18 15.02
CA ALA A 89 16.96 -22.37 13.85
C ALA A 89 17.80 -21.11 13.57
N ARG A 90 19.01 -21.30 13.07
CA ARG A 90 19.91 -20.18 12.78
C ARG A 90 19.27 -19.23 11.76
N ARG A 91 19.09 -17.96 12.13
CA ARG A 91 18.43 -16.92 11.33
C ARG A 91 16.93 -17.13 11.09
N ALA A 92 16.26 -17.97 11.89
CA ALA A 92 14.81 -18.06 11.83
C ALA A 92 14.13 -16.83 12.47
N THR A 93 13.03 -16.38 11.91
CA THR A 93 12.10 -15.45 12.56
C THR A 93 10.99 -16.27 13.19
N ARG A 94 10.88 -16.26 14.52
CA ARG A 94 9.85 -16.98 15.27
C ARG A 94 8.60 -16.12 15.38
N LEU A 95 7.47 -16.68 15.00
CA LEU A 95 6.19 -16.00 14.90
C LEU A 95 5.07 -16.86 15.45
N VAL A 96 3.98 -16.23 15.88
CA VAL A 96 2.76 -16.92 16.29
C VAL A 96 1.69 -16.58 15.25
N ASN A 97 1.04 -17.59 14.68
CA ASN A 97 -0.02 -17.37 13.72
C ASN A 97 -1.37 -17.09 14.41
N LYS A 98 -2.41 -16.81 13.64
CA LYS A 98 -3.77 -16.52 14.14
C LYS A 98 -4.38 -17.68 14.92
N GLU A 99 -3.91 -18.90 14.73
CA GLU A 99 -4.35 -20.12 15.43
C GLU A 99 -3.56 -20.39 16.72
N GLY A 100 -2.61 -19.52 17.07
CA GLY A 100 -1.75 -19.66 18.26
C GLY A 100 -0.57 -20.63 18.06
N LYS A 101 -0.32 -21.14 16.85
CA LYS A 101 0.81 -22.01 16.55
C LYS A 101 2.10 -21.19 16.45
N ILE A 102 3.17 -21.76 17.00
CA ILE A 102 4.51 -21.15 16.95
C ILE A 102 5.19 -21.65 15.68
N LEU A 103 5.61 -20.72 14.84
CA LEU A 103 6.23 -21.00 13.55
C LEU A 103 7.62 -20.37 13.46
N ASP A 104 8.61 -21.14 13.06
CA ASP A 104 9.92 -20.65 12.67
C ASP A 104 9.95 -20.45 11.15
N CYS A 105 10.09 -19.20 10.71
CA CYS A 105 10.23 -18.81 9.31
C CYS A 105 11.69 -18.61 8.98
N THR A 106 12.28 -19.45 8.15
CA THR A 106 13.69 -19.41 7.79
C THR A 106 13.86 -19.19 6.29
N LEU A 107 14.74 -18.25 5.92
CA LEU A 107 15.17 -18.06 4.54
C LEU A 107 16.43 -18.88 4.27
N HIS A 108 16.32 -19.86 3.39
CA HIS A 108 17.45 -20.68 2.95
C HIS A 108 17.93 -20.25 1.56
N PRO A 109 19.27 -20.09 1.37
CA PRO A 109 19.82 -20.00 0.04
C PRO A 109 19.48 -21.26 -0.75
N ARG A 110 18.94 -21.10 -1.96
CA ARG A 110 18.64 -22.24 -2.83
C ARG A 110 19.31 -22.10 -4.19
N LYS A 111 19.61 -23.22 -4.81
CA LYS A 111 19.99 -23.28 -6.22
C LYS A 111 18.72 -23.14 -7.08
N LEU A 112 18.84 -22.41 -8.18
CA LEU A 112 17.78 -22.30 -9.16
C LEU A 112 17.65 -23.61 -9.93
N GLU A 113 16.42 -24.01 -10.21
CA GLU A 113 16.14 -25.16 -11.07
C GLU A 113 16.51 -24.84 -12.53
N LYS A 114 16.75 -25.91 -13.32
CA LYS A 114 17.11 -25.77 -14.74
C LYS A 114 15.93 -25.13 -15.50
N GLY A 115 16.17 -23.95 -16.05
CA GLY A 115 15.13 -23.17 -16.76
C GLY A 115 14.39 -22.14 -15.90
N GLU A 116 14.62 -22.10 -14.59
CA GLU A 116 14.04 -21.10 -13.71
C GLU A 116 14.69 -19.73 -13.95
N LYS A 117 13.86 -18.70 -14.10
CA LYS A 117 14.35 -17.32 -14.20
C LYS A 117 14.92 -16.87 -12.86
N ARG A 118 16.14 -16.32 -12.89
CA ARG A 118 16.69 -15.66 -11.70
C ARG A 118 15.75 -14.57 -11.21
N PRO A 119 15.48 -14.49 -9.90
CA PRO A 119 14.76 -13.37 -9.32
C PRO A 119 15.47 -12.06 -9.66
N SER A 120 14.71 -11.02 -9.94
CA SER A 120 15.30 -9.71 -10.26
C SER A 120 16.12 -9.19 -9.08
N HIS A 121 17.35 -8.78 -9.36
CA HIS A 121 18.25 -8.10 -8.42
C HIS A 121 18.26 -6.56 -8.63
N ALA A 122 17.31 -6.03 -9.42
CA ALA A 122 17.21 -4.60 -9.63
C ALA A 122 16.96 -3.87 -8.28
N PRO A 123 17.74 -2.84 -7.92
CA PRO A 123 17.58 -2.12 -6.66
C PRO A 123 16.26 -1.35 -6.60
N VAL A 124 15.69 -0.97 -7.75
CA VAL A 124 14.35 -0.42 -7.86
C VAL A 124 13.36 -1.56 -8.08
N TYR A 125 12.42 -1.67 -7.17
CA TYR A 125 11.26 -2.54 -7.30
C TYR A 125 10.12 -1.77 -7.97
N SER A 126 9.48 -2.37 -8.96
CA SER A 126 8.27 -1.82 -9.58
C SER A 126 7.13 -2.82 -9.47
N SER A 127 5.94 -2.32 -9.21
CA SER A 127 4.70 -3.09 -9.20
C SER A 127 3.59 -2.31 -9.88
N ASP A 128 2.61 -3.03 -10.42
CA ASP A 128 1.40 -2.40 -10.93
C ASP A 128 0.53 -1.96 -9.75
N ARG A 129 0.02 -0.74 -9.83
CA ARG A 129 -0.96 -0.18 -8.92
C ARG A 129 -2.13 0.40 -9.69
N VAL A 130 -3.30 0.39 -9.06
CA VAL A 130 -4.50 1.00 -9.63
C VAL A 130 -4.58 2.45 -9.18
N GLY A 131 -4.64 3.34 -10.15
CA GLY A 131 -4.74 4.79 -9.96
C GLY A 131 -6.17 5.31 -10.16
N MET A 132 -6.27 6.63 -10.35
CA MET A 132 -7.54 7.32 -10.58
C MET A 132 -8.25 6.77 -11.83
N GLY A 133 -9.56 6.49 -11.70
CA GLY A 133 -10.37 5.94 -12.79
C GLY A 133 -9.95 4.52 -13.19
N GLU A 134 -9.47 3.73 -12.24
CA GLU A 134 -9.05 2.33 -12.42
C GLU A 134 -7.91 2.13 -13.42
N THR A 135 -7.14 3.18 -13.72
CA THR A 135 -5.99 3.08 -14.63
C THR A 135 -4.77 2.50 -13.92
N ASN A 136 -4.12 1.52 -14.53
CA ASN A 136 -2.90 0.93 -13.97
C ASN A 136 -1.67 1.80 -14.26
N PHE A 137 -0.76 1.90 -13.28
CA PHE A 137 0.52 2.56 -13.45
C PHE A 137 1.64 1.80 -12.73
N LYS A 138 2.90 2.02 -13.15
CA LYS A 138 4.09 1.45 -12.50
C LYS A 138 4.46 2.28 -11.28
N PHE A 139 4.35 1.67 -10.12
CA PHE A 139 4.68 2.24 -8.82
C PHE A 139 6.11 1.83 -8.43
N TYR A 140 6.94 2.79 -8.05
CA TYR A 140 8.35 2.58 -7.79
C TYR A 140 8.70 2.64 -6.31
N LYS A 141 9.59 1.72 -5.87
CA LYS A 141 10.18 1.72 -4.53
C LYS A 141 11.64 1.27 -4.60
N ILE A 142 12.47 1.62 -3.61
CA ILE A 142 13.72 0.90 -3.39
C ILE A 142 13.35 -0.47 -2.82
N ARG A 143 13.97 -1.51 -3.34
CA ARG A 143 13.74 -2.89 -2.87
C ARG A 143 14.17 -3.03 -1.42
N SER A 144 13.27 -3.40 -0.54
CA SER A 144 13.51 -3.65 0.89
C SER A 144 13.44 -5.12 1.28
N MET A 145 13.07 -5.99 0.34
CA MET A 145 12.96 -7.44 0.54
C MET A 145 13.99 -8.20 -0.29
N CYS A 146 14.24 -9.44 0.10
CA CYS A 146 15.11 -10.35 -0.64
C CYS A 146 14.56 -10.65 -2.05
N PRO A 147 15.42 -11.05 -3.01
CA PRO A 147 14.98 -11.50 -4.32
C PRO A 147 14.00 -12.67 -4.21
N GLY A 148 12.89 -12.62 -4.97
CA GLY A 148 11.86 -13.66 -4.92
C GLY A 148 10.80 -13.52 -3.82
N ALA A 149 10.87 -12.48 -2.98
CA ALA A 149 9.94 -12.27 -1.86
C ALA A 149 8.45 -12.26 -2.23
N ALA A 150 8.11 -11.87 -3.46
CA ALA A 150 6.71 -11.87 -3.91
C ALA A 150 6.10 -13.27 -3.95
N ALA A 151 6.85 -14.27 -4.43
CA ALA A 151 6.41 -15.66 -4.48
C ALA A 151 6.25 -16.31 -3.09
N MET A 152 6.94 -15.80 -2.08
CA MET A 152 6.85 -16.29 -0.71
C MET A 152 5.62 -15.76 0.04
N LYS A 153 4.92 -14.75 -0.49
CA LYS A 153 3.79 -14.11 0.20
C LYS A 153 2.64 -15.07 0.42
N ASP A 154 2.32 -15.88 -0.57
CA ASP A 154 1.18 -16.79 -0.49
C ASP A 154 1.42 -17.92 0.53
N GLN A 155 2.69 -18.36 0.70
CA GLN A 155 3.09 -19.29 1.75
C GLN A 155 2.87 -18.70 3.15
N LEU A 156 3.20 -17.42 3.36
CA LEU A 156 2.97 -16.73 4.64
C LEU A 156 1.48 -16.54 4.94
N ILE A 157 0.67 -16.24 3.91
CA ILE A 157 -0.79 -16.16 4.06
C ILE A 157 -1.37 -17.53 4.43
N ALA A 158 -0.97 -18.59 3.72
CA ALA A 158 -1.42 -19.96 3.97
C ALA A 158 -1.03 -20.45 5.38
N ALA A 159 0.09 -19.97 5.93
CA ALA A 159 0.52 -20.27 7.30
C ALA A 159 -0.23 -19.45 8.38
N GLY A 160 -1.18 -18.60 8.01
CA GLY A 160 -1.96 -17.78 8.95
C GLY A 160 -1.18 -16.59 9.55
N LEU A 161 -0.09 -16.15 8.89
CA LEU A 161 0.80 -15.10 9.38
C LEU A 161 0.41 -13.69 8.87
N ASN A 162 -0.71 -13.54 8.18
CA ASN A 162 -1.23 -12.22 7.82
C ASN A 162 -1.96 -11.59 9.02
N GLU A 163 -1.44 -10.48 9.53
CA GLU A 163 -2.01 -9.74 10.66
C GLU A 163 -3.17 -8.80 10.24
N ALA A 164 -3.27 -8.47 8.95
CA ALA A 164 -4.33 -7.62 8.43
C ALA A 164 -5.53 -8.44 7.94
N ASP A 165 -6.69 -7.77 7.84
CA ASP A 165 -7.84 -8.35 7.16
C ASP A 165 -7.65 -8.32 5.63
N PRO A 166 -8.13 -9.35 4.92
CA PRO A 166 -8.16 -9.32 3.47
C PRO A 166 -8.91 -8.07 2.94
N PRO A 167 -8.51 -7.53 1.79
CA PRO A 167 -7.45 -7.98 0.88
C PRO A 167 -6.04 -7.51 1.24
N ALA A 168 -5.88 -6.81 2.37
CA ALA A 168 -4.60 -6.28 2.81
C ALA A 168 -3.66 -7.38 3.34
N PHE A 169 -2.36 -7.16 3.19
CA PHE A 169 -1.32 -7.99 3.82
C PHE A 169 -0.43 -7.14 4.71
N LYS A 170 -0.33 -7.52 5.98
CA LYS A 170 0.54 -6.91 6.96
C LYS A 170 1.17 -7.99 7.84
N MET A 171 2.44 -7.80 8.17
CA MET A 171 3.21 -8.70 9.00
C MET A 171 4.32 -7.91 9.68
N LYS A 172 4.36 -7.92 11.01
CA LYS A 172 5.30 -7.11 11.80
C LYS A 172 6.75 -7.52 11.57
N ASP A 173 7.05 -8.79 11.72
CA ASP A 173 8.41 -9.35 11.59
C ASP A 173 8.55 -10.18 10.32
N ASP A 174 8.33 -9.54 9.16
CA ASP A 174 8.39 -10.19 7.86
C ASP A 174 9.81 -10.72 7.57
N PRO A 175 10.02 -12.05 7.48
CA PRO A 175 11.35 -12.66 7.28
C PRO A 175 11.98 -12.30 5.94
N ARG A 176 11.19 -11.83 4.97
CA ARG A 176 11.63 -11.45 3.62
C ARG A 176 12.37 -10.11 3.60
N ILE A 177 12.27 -9.31 4.66
CA ILE A 177 12.90 -7.98 4.73
C ILE A 177 14.38 -8.14 5.03
N THR A 178 15.23 -7.56 4.17
CA THR A 178 16.69 -7.58 4.38
C THR A 178 17.10 -6.62 5.51
N PRO A 179 18.31 -6.78 6.10
CA PRO A 179 18.81 -5.84 7.13
C PRO A 179 18.80 -4.38 6.65
N PHE A 180 19.29 -4.12 5.44
CA PHE A 180 19.24 -2.78 4.85
C PHE A 180 17.79 -2.37 4.52
N GLY A 181 16.96 -3.33 4.11
CA GLY A 181 15.53 -3.11 3.90
C GLY A 181 14.79 -2.67 5.17
N LYS A 182 15.16 -3.18 6.35
CA LYS A 182 14.61 -2.70 7.64
C LYS A 182 14.98 -1.24 7.89
N PHE A 183 16.22 -0.84 7.62
CA PHE A 183 16.64 0.56 7.71
C PHE A 183 15.83 1.45 6.76
N LEU A 184 15.70 1.04 5.49
CA LEU A 184 14.95 1.79 4.48
C LEU A 184 13.48 2.01 4.88
N ARG A 185 12.81 0.97 5.37
CA ARG A 185 11.41 1.05 5.82
C ARG A 185 11.25 1.92 7.06
N LYS A 186 12.13 1.75 8.07
CA LYS A 186 12.11 2.55 9.29
C LYS A 186 12.26 4.05 9.02
N THR A 187 13.02 4.40 7.99
CA THR A 187 13.27 5.79 7.58
C THR A 187 12.35 6.26 6.44
N SER A 188 11.47 5.38 5.93
CA SER A 188 10.63 5.61 4.75
C SER A 188 11.41 6.01 3.48
N LEU A 189 12.73 5.76 3.46
CA LEU A 189 13.58 6.07 2.30
C LEU A 189 13.31 5.15 1.11
N ASP A 190 12.74 3.97 1.35
CA ASP A 190 12.29 3.07 0.28
C ASP A 190 11.20 3.69 -0.61
N GLU A 191 10.51 4.71 -0.13
CA GLU A 191 9.42 5.38 -0.84
C GLU A 191 9.86 6.58 -1.70
N LEU A 192 11.14 7.01 -1.61
CA LEU A 192 11.65 8.15 -2.38
C LEU A 192 11.40 8.03 -3.90
N PRO A 193 11.52 6.86 -4.56
CA PRO A 193 11.23 6.75 -5.99
C PRO A 193 9.77 7.06 -6.38
N GLN A 194 8.82 7.04 -5.43
CA GLN A 194 7.43 7.44 -5.68
C GLN A 194 7.31 8.93 -6.01
N LEU A 195 8.29 9.76 -5.60
CA LEU A 195 8.35 11.16 -6.01
C LEU A 195 8.39 11.30 -7.54
N PHE A 196 9.00 10.34 -8.24
CA PHE A 196 8.95 10.29 -9.71
C PHE A 196 7.52 10.01 -10.22
N ASN A 197 6.76 9.13 -9.57
CA ASN A 197 5.35 8.92 -9.90
C ASN A 197 4.52 10.19 -9.66
N ILE A 198 4.82 10.94 -8.59
CA ILE A 198 4.14 12.21 -8.30
C ILE A 198 4.50 13.26 -9.36
N PHE A 199 5.78 13.41 -9.65
CA PHE A 199 6.26 14.36 -10.66
C PHE A 199 5.65 14.09 -12.03
N ARG A 200 5.61 12.82 -12.45
CA ARG A 200 4.99 12.39 -13.70
C ARG A 200 3.47 12.58 -13.71
N GLY A 201 2.81 12.47 -12.57
CA GLY A 201 1.37 12.68 -12.41
C GLY A 201 0.55 11.41 -12.25
N ASP A 202 1.18 10.27 -12.07
CA ASP A 202 0.52 9.01 -11.72
C ASP A 202 -0.06 9.10 -10.31
N MET A 203 0.63 9.81 -9.41
CA MET A 203 0.28 9.99 -8.00
C MET A 203 0.24 11.48 -7.60
N SER A 204 -0.14 11.72 -6.36
CA SER A 204 -0.07 12.99 -5.65
C SER A 204 0.72 12.83 -4.35
N VAL A 205 1.18 13.93 -3.74
CA VAL A 205 1.78 13.88 -2.39
C VAL A 205 0.78 13.38 -1.37
N VAL A 206 -0.47 13.84 -1.44
CA VAL A 206 -1.54 13.42 -0.51
C VAL A 206 -2.71 12.82 -1.28
N GLY A 207 -3.20 11.67 -0.82
CA GLY A 207 -4.34 10.97 -1.41
C GLY A 207 -4.50 9.56 -0.85
N PRO A 208 -5.54 8.82 -1.23
CA PRO A 208 -5.70 7.41 -0.91
C PRO A 208 -4.48 6.59 -1.34
N ARG A 209 -4.08 5.58 -0.55
CA ARG A 209 -2.97 4.71 -0.95
C ARG A 209 -3.35 3.92 -2.21
N PRO A 210 -2.53 3.96 -3.29
CA PRO A 210 -2.82 3.19 -4.50
C PRO A 210 -2.84 1.68 -4.22
N PRO A 211 -3.96 0.98 -4.47
CA PRO A 211 -4.09 -0.45 -4.23
C PRO A 211 -3.39 -1.30 -5.29
N LEU A 212 -3.16 -2.56 -4.98
CA LEU A 212 -2.76 -3.57 -5.97
C LEU A 212 -3.97 -3.98 -6.83
N PRO A 213 -3.78 -4.37 -8.11
CA PRO A 213 -4.87 -4.86 -8.95
C PRO A 213 -5.65 -6.03 -8.31
N ARG A 214 -4.96 -6.95 -7.63
CA ARG A 214 -5.59 -8.07 -6.93
C ARG A 214 -6.43 -7.63 -5.72
N GLU A 215 -6.05 -6.55 -5.05
CA GLU A 215 -6.84 -5.97 -3.95
C GLU A 215 -8.15 -5.36 -4.51
N VAL A 216 -8.05 -4.66 -5.65
CA VAL A 216 -9.23 -4.08 -6.31
C VAL A 216 -10.19 -5.15 -6.83
N ALA A 217 -9.69 -6.31 -7.22
CA ALA A 217 -10.54 -7.43 -7.64
C ALA A 217 -11.46 -7.95 -6.50
N GLU A 218 -11.07 -7.74 -5.24
CA GLU A 218 -11.82 -8.12 -4.04
C GLU A 218 -12.66 -6.96 -3.47
N TYR A 219 -12.64 -5.76 -4.12
CA TYR A 219 -13.34 -4.58 -3.63
C TYR A 219 -14.85 -4.66 -3.86
N GLU A 220 -15.59 -4.28 -2.84
CA GLU A 220 -17.00 -3.90 -2.99
C GLU A 220 -17.12 -2.57 -3.74
N GLU A 221 -18.31 -2.26 -4.27
CA GLU A 221 -18.55 -1.04 -5.05
C GLU A 221 -18.25 0.25 -4.29
N TRP A 222 -18.54 0.28 -2.98
CA TRP A 222 -18.24 1.46 -2.17
C TRP A 222 -16.73 1.65 -1.93
N HIS A 223 -15.95 0.56 -1.88
CA HIS A 223 -14.48 0.62 -1.80
C HIS A 223 -13.88 1.29 -3.04
N LYS A 224 -14.44 1.06 -4.23
CA LYS A 224 -13.94 1.61 -5.49
C LYS A 224 -14.01 3.14 -5.55
N GLN A 225 -14.87 3.76 -4.73
CA GLN A 225 -14.98 5.22 -4.66
C GLN A 225 -13.65 5.90 -4.30
N ARG A 226 -12.73 5.20 -3.60
CA ARG A 226 -11.39 5.70 -3.31
C ARG A 226 -10.54 5.92 -4.57
N LEU A 227 -10.88 5.28 -5.68
CA LEU A 227 -10.21 5.41 -6.99
C LEU A 227 -10.70 6.64 -7.78
N SER A 228 -11.60 7.44 -7.25
CA SER A 228 -12.11 8.67 -7.90
C SER A 228 -11.11 9.83 -7.91
N VAL A 229 -9.97 9.69 -7.21
CA VAL A 229 -8.89 10.67 -7.15
C VAL A 229 -7.53 10.01 -7.33
N LYS A 230 -6.48 10.80 -7.60
CA LYS A 230 -5.12 10.28 -7.63
C LYS A 230 -4.72 9.71 -6.28
N GLY A 231 -4.08 8.54 -6.31
CA GLY A 231 -3.46 7.97 -5.12
C GLY A 231 -2.35 8.86 -4.58
N GLY A 232 -2.10 8.79 -3.26
CA GLY A 232 -1.12 9.60 -2.56
C GLY A 232 0.06 8.80 -2.01
N LEU A 233 1.16 9.51 -1.78
CA LEU A 233 2.29 9.05 -0.97
C LEU A 233 1.89 9.02 0.51
N LEU A 234 1.18 10.06 0.97
CA LEU A 234 0.62 10.18 2.31
C LEU A 234 -0.90 10.06 2.27
N CYS A 235 -1.46 9.31 3.20
CA CYS A 235 -2.90 9.08 3.35
C CYS A 235 -3.40 9.57 4.71
N LEU A 236 -4.69 9.89 4.81
CA LEU A 236 -5.29 10.34 6.06
C LEU A 236 -5.20 9.28 7.17
N TRP A 237 -5.37 7.99 6.85
CA TRP A 237 -5.29 6.92 7.83
C TRP A 237 -3.86 6.65 8.32
N GLN A 238 -2.83 6.91 7.50
CA GLN A 238 -1.41 6.72 7.90
C GLN A 238 -0.99 7.65 9.04
N ILE A 239 -1.64 8.80 9.17
CA ILE A 239 -1.36 9.79 10.22
C ILE A 239 -2.22 9.60 11.48
N GLN A 240 -3.00 8.52 11.58
CA GLN A 240 -3.74 8.19 12.80
C GLN A 240 -2.83 7.48 13.82
N HIS A 241 -3.01 7.78 15.12
CA HIS A 241 -2.23 7.14 16.17
C HIS A 241 -2.46 5.61 16.26
N ASN A 242 -3.69 5.18 15.99
CA ASN A 242 -4.11 3.78 16.03
C ASN A 242 -4.05 3.08 14.66
N ARG A 243 -3.28 3.62 13.69
CA ARG A 243 -3.24 3.14 12.29
C ARG A 243 -3.02 1.63 12.13
N ASN A 244 -2.35 1.01 13.11
CA ASN A 244 -2.04 -0.41 13.10
C ASN A 244 -3.22 -1.29 13.53
N ALA A 245 -4.20 -0.73 14.24
CA ALA A 245 -5.40 -1.41 14.69
C ALA A 245 -6.62 -1.20 13.76
N LEU A 246 -6.48 -0.35 12.74
CA LEU A 246 -7.58 -0.07 11.81
C LEU A 246 -7.84 -1.26 10.90
N THR A 247 -9.10 -1.60 10.70
CA THR A 247 -9.58 -2.55 9.71
C THR A 247 -9.45 -1.99 8.29
N PHE A 248 -9.58 -2.85 7.28
CA PHE A 248 -9.56 -2.40 5.89
C PHE A 248 -10.69 -1.41 5.59
N ASP A 249 -11.89 -1.67 6.08
CA ASP A 249 -13.05 -0.80 5.90
C ASP A 249 -12.86 0.59 6.52
N GLU A 250 -12.21 0.64 7.70
CA GLU A 250 -11.87 1.91 8.35
C GLU A 250 -10.84 2.70 7.53
N TRP A 251 -9.85 2.04 6.90
CA TRP A 251 -8.95 2.71 5.97
C TRP A 251 -9.71 3.32 4.80
N VAL A 252 -10.63 2.56 4.20
CA VAL A 252 -11.43 3.06 3.08
C VAL A 252 -12.31 4.24 3.51
N ARG A 253 -12.96 4.17 4.67
CA ARG A 253 -13.78 5.29 5.20
C ARG A 253 -12.95 6.55 5.39
N LEU A 254 -11.74 6.45 5.92
CA LEU A 254 -10.81 7.59 6.06
C LEU A 254 -10.36 8.13 4.68
N ASP A 255 -10.14 7.25 3.70
CA ASP A 255 -9.84 7.68 2.33
C ASP A 255 -11.03 8.43 1.71
N LEU A 256 -12.27 7.97 1.93
CA LEU A 256 -13.48 8.66 1.46
C LEU A 256 -13.71 9.99 2.19
N GLU A 257 -13.44 10.04 3.49
CA GLU A 257 -13.48 11.28 4.27
C GLU A 257 -12.46 12.30 3.70
N TYR A 258 -11.26 11.87 3.38
CA TYR A 258 -10.28 12.72 2.70
C TYR A 258 -10.82 13.23 1.36
N ILE A 259 -11.40 12.35 0.54
CA ILE A 259 -11.93 12.71 -0.78
C ILE A 259 -13.04 13.75 -0.66
N GLU A 260 -13.88 13.66 0.36
CA GLU A 260 -14.95 14.63 0.61
C GLU A 260 -14.41 15.99 1.08
N LYS A 261 -13.51 15.98 2.08
CA LYS A 261 -13.01 17.17 2.78
C LYS A 261 -11.73 17.77 2.17
N ARG A 262 -11.17 17.17 1.09
CA ARG A 262 -9.89 17.56 0.51
C ARG A 262 -9.79 19.04 0.21
N SER A 263 -8.71 19.64 0.66
CA SER A 263 -8.35 21.04 0.46
C SER A 263 -6.83 21.17 0.60
N LEU A 264 -6.26 22.27 0.08
CA LEU A 264 -4.82 22.53 0.26
C LEU A 264 -4.41 22.59 1.73
N TRP A 265 -5.29 23.11 2.59
CA TRP A 265 -5.05 23.17 4.02
C TRP A 265 -5.01 21.76 4.66
N LEU A 266 -5.95 20.89 4.27
CA LEU A 266 -5.96 19.50 4.75
C LEU A 266 -4.72 18.75 4.24
N ASP A 267 -4.32 18.96 2.98
CA ASP A 267 -3.10 18.37 2.42
C ASP A 267 -1.86 18.79 3.21
N LEU A 268 -1.69 20.08 3.49
CA LEU A 268 -0.58 20.60 4.31
C LEU A 268 -0.60 19.97 5.72
N LYS A 269 -1.76 19.90 6.36
CA LYS A 269 -1.91 19.28 7.68
C LYS A 269 -1.46 17.81 7.67
N ILE A 270 -1.83 17.04 6.64
CA ILE A 270 -1.42 15.66 6.48
C ILE A 270 0.09 15.56 6.27
N ILE A 271 0.67 16.42 5.43
CA ILE A 271 2.12 16.46 5.16
C ILE A 271 2.90 16.74 6.44
N PHE A 272 2.55 17.80 7.18
CA PHE A 272 3.25 18.14 8.43
C PHE A 272 3.13 17.05 9.48
N LYS A 273 1.92 16.48 9.65
CA LYS A 273 1.72 15.38 10.60
C LYS A 273 2.46 14.11 10.18
N GLY A 274 2.46 13.77 8.89
CA GLY A 274 3.22 12.65 8.35
C GLY A 274 4.73 12.83 8.54
N ALA A 275 5.27 14.02 8.23
CA ALA A 275 6.68 14.34 8.46
C ALA A 275 7.05 14.25 9.95
N TYR A 276 6.21 14.78 10.84
CA TYR A 276 6.40 14.65 12.29
C TYR A 276 6.46 13.18 12.73
N MET A 277 5.55 12.33 12.22
CA MET A 277 5.53 10.91 12.57
C MET A 277 6.78 10.17 12.10
N VAL A 278 7.27 10.47 10.89
CA VAL A 278 8.51 9.86 10.37
C VAL A 278 9.74 10.26 11.20
N LEU A 279 9.79 11.51 11.67
CA LEU A 279 10.96 12.05 12.39
C LEU A 279 10.94 11.71 13.87
N PHE A 280 9.78 11.71 14.51
CA PHE A 280 9.66 11.69 15.99
C PHE A 280 8.84 10.51 16.51
N ASP A 281 7.84 10.02 15.76
CA ASP A 281 7.00 8.91 16.18
C ASP A 281 7.54 7.61 15.59
N ARG A 282 8.34 6.90 16.42
CA ARG A 282 8.99 5.64 16.02
C ARG A 282 8.03 4.43 15.99
N THR A 283 6.73 4.66 16.16
CA THR A 283 5.70 3.60 16.09
C THR A 283 5.43 3.14 14.66
N GLY A 284 6.29 3.49 13.72
CA GLY A 284 6.18 3.28 12.28
C GLY A 284 6.57 1.90 11.78
N GLU A 285 6.27 0.82 12.54
CA GLU A 285 6.30 -0.55 12.02
C GLU A 285 4.92 -1.17 12.02
#